data_de170ae16f0fdf18f076957d8cd8ec42
#
_entry.id   de170ae16f0fdf18f076957d8cd8ec42
#
_cell.length_a   1.000
_cell.length_b   1.000
_cell.length_c   1.000
_cell.angle_alpha   90.00
_cell.angle_beta   90.00
_cell.angle_gamma   90.00
#
_symmetry.space_group_name_H-M   'P 1'
#
loop_
_entity.id
_entity.type
_entity.pdbx_description
1 polymer ?
#
loop_
_entity_poly.entity_id
_entity_poly.type
_entity_poly.pdbx_seq_one_letter_code
_entity_poly.pdbx_strand_id
1 'polypeptide(L)'
;MKRIAIRRFPIQAVLVWAAALVVVPMPFTAIPWATLGPMYRSMLTPITAGIYAYIWMLECVWLGCRPRWLDRIIGLPGIYVLHGVLGTGALALVVYHQYVLPSFGPAKTTGEIAFWTLVGIVALALVMMAGWLDTLVPPLATVRSWLERVFRHEF
;
A
#
# COMPACT_ATOMS: atom_id res chain seq x y z
N MET A 1 -10.35 20.56 31.89
CA MET A 1 -10.00 19.80 30.68
C MET A 1 -9.98 20.74 29.47
N LYS A 2 -8.79 21.15 28.99
CA LYS A 2 -8.66 21.94 27.76
C LYS A 2 -8.95 21.01 26.58
N ARG A 3 -10.04 21.28 25.85
CA ARG A 3 -10.30 20.65 24.55
C ARG A 3 -9.17 21.10 23.60
N ILE A 4 -8.29 20.17 23.24
CA ILE A 4 -7.32 20.39 22.17
C ILE A 4 -8.15 20.50 20.89
N ALA A 5 -8.35 21.74 20.42
CA ALA A 5 -8.95 21.98 19.13
C ALA A 5 -7.97 21.46 18.07
N ILE A 6 -8.24 20.27 17.54
CA ILE A 6 -7.54 19.76 16.38
C ILE A 6 -7.86 20.69 15.23
N ARG A 7 -6.91 21.55 14.89
CA ARG A 7 -6.99 22.45 13.74
C ARG A 7 -6.98 21.58 12.48
N ARG A 8 -8.15 21.17 12.05
CA ARG A 8 -8.31 20.42 10.80
C ARG A 8 -8.08 21.40 9.65
N PHE A 9 -7.08 21.13 8.83
CA PHE A 9 -6.92 21.75 7.52
C PHE A 9 -7.56 20.85 6.46
N PRO A 10 -8.89 20.87 6.28
CA PRO A 10 -9.58 19.89 5.43
C PRO A 10 -9.09 19.92 3.99
N ILE A 11 -8.78 21.11 3.47
CA ILE A 11 -8.29 21.29 2.10
C ILE A 11 -6.90 20.66 1.93
N GLN A 12 -5.99 20.88 2.87
CA GLN A 12 -4.64 20.29 2.80
C GLN A 12 -4.69 18.76 2.90
N ALA A 13 -5.55 18.23 3.74
CA ALA A 13 -5.75 16.78 3.82
C ALA A 13 -6.29 16.21 2.50
N VAL A 14 -7.29 16.84 1.90
CA VAL A 14 -7.82 16.45 0.59
C VAL A 14 -6.74 16.50 -0.49
N LEU A 15 -5.91 17.54 -0.50
CA LEU A 15 -4.80 17.66 -1.46
C LEU A 15 -3.76 16.55 -1.28
N VAL A 16 -3.42 16.18 -0.03
CA VAL A 16 -2.52 15.06 0.25
C VAL A 16 -3.09 13.74 -0.28
N TRP A 17 -4.38 13.48 -0.03
CA TRP A 17 -5.04 12.27 -0.54
C TRP A 17 -5.11 12.25 -2.07
N ALA A 18 -5.48 13.36 -2.69
CA ALA A 18 -5.52 13.47 -4.15
C ALA A 18 -4.13 13.30 -4.78
N ALA A 19 -3.10 13.88 -4.15
CA ALA A 19 -1.72 13.73 -4.60
C ALA A 19 -1.28 12.26 -4.54
N ALA A 20 -1.45 11.58 -3.41
CA ALA A 20 -1.05 10.20 -3.26
C ALA A 20 -1.85 9.26 -4.19
N LEU A 21 -3.17 9.38 -4.25
CA LEU A 21 -4.01 8.47 -5.02
C LEU A 21 -3.90 8.64 -6.54
N VAL A 22 -3.66 9.87 -7.02
CA VAL A 22 -3.80 10.17 -8.45
C VAL A 22 -2.58 10.90 -9.01
N VAL A 23 -2.15 12.01 -8.40
CA VAL A 23 -1.16 12.91 -9.02
C VAL A 23 0.21 12.26 -9.12
N VAL A 24 0.64 11.53 -8.10
CA VAL A 24 1.95 10.87 -8.11
C VAL A 24 2.00 9.70 -9.10
N PRO A 25 1.01 8.79 -9.21
CA PRO A 25 1.04 7.72 -10.22
C PRO A 25 0.82 8.20 -11.66
N MET A 26 0.09 9.31 -11.87
CA MET A 26 -0.34 9.76 -13.20
C MET A 26 0.80 9.93 -14.22
N PRO A 27 1.94 10.57 -13.93
CA PRO A 27 3.02 10.75 -14.90
C PRO A 27 3.58 9.41 -15.40
N PHE A 28 3.66 8.41 -14.54
CA PHE A 28 4.18 7.09 -14.91
C PHE A 28 3.23 6.32 -15.82
N THR A 29 1.92 6.53 -15.67
CA THR A 29 0.93 5.91 -16.55
C THR A 29 0.83 6.60 -17.90
N ALA A 30 1.15 7.88 -18.00
CA ALA A 30 1.16 8.62 -19.26
C ALA A 30 2.17 8.04 -20.27
N ILE A 31 3.28 7.48 -19.79
CA ILE A 31 4.33 6.91 -20.65
C ILE A 31 3.79 5.77 -21.54
N PRO A 32 3.22 4.66 -21.01
CA PRO A 32 2.70 3.60 -21.85
C PRO A 32 1.52 4.06 -22.73
N TRP A 33 0.69 4.98 -22.28
CA TRP A 33 -0.39 5.55 -23.08
C TRP A 33 0.13 6.36 -24.29
N ALA A 34 1.29 7.00 -24.16
CA ALA A 34 1.90 7.78 -25.22
C ALA A 34 2.77 6.93 -26.18
N THR A 35 3.37 5.84 -25.68
CA THR A 35 4.39 5.07 -26.42
C THR A 35 3.86 3.78 -27.04
N LEU A 36 2.85 3.15 -26.44
CA LEU A 36 2.29 1.91 -26.94
C LEU A 36 1.30 2.17 -28.07
N GLY A 37 1.55 1.49 -29.21
CA GLY A 37 0.70 1.62 -30.39
C GLY A 37 -0.71 1.03 -30.20
N PRO A 38 -1.60 1.25 -31.21
CA PRO A 38 -3.01 0.83 -31.14
C PRO A 38 -3.21 -0.66 -30.87
N MET A 39 -2.28 -1.50 -31.26
CA MET A 39 -2.30 -2.96 -31.04
C MET A 39 -2.31 -3.35 -29.56
N TYR A 40 -1.75 -2.52 -28.68
CA TYR A 40 -1.63 -2.77 -27.25
C TYR A 40 -2.72 -2.11 -26.40
N ARG A 41 -3.73 -1.49 -27.02
CA ARG A 41 -4.77 -0.73 -26.30
C ARG A 41 -5.53 -1.57 -25.25
N SER A 42 -5.79 -2.84 -25.55
CA SER A 42 -6.45 -3.77 -24.59
C SER A 42 -5.59 -4.08 -23.37
N MET A 43 -4.25 -3.92 -23.49
CA MET A 43 -3.31 -4.18 -22.40
C MET A 43 -2.99 -2.93 -21.56
N LEU A 44 -3.39 -1.74 -22.03
CA LEU A 44 -3.10 -0.48 -21.32
C LEU A 44 -3.72 -0.43 -19.92
N THR A 45 -4.95 -0.91 -19.76
CA THR A 45 -5.63 -0.93 -18.46
C THR A 45 -4.89 -1.80 -17.42
N PRO A 46 -4.59 -3.08 -17.69
CA PRO A 46 -3.83 -3.88 -16.73
C PRO A 46 -2.39 -3.38 -16.53
N ILE A 47 -1.73 -2.80 -17.55
CA ILE A 47 -0.42 -2.16 -17.40
C ILE A 47 -0.54 -0.96 -16.44
N THR A 48 -1.54 -0.10 -16.63
CA THR A 48 -1.82 1.04 -15.76
C THR A 48 -2.05 0.59 -14.32
N ALA A 49 -2.83 -0.47 -14.12
CA ALA A 49 -3.08 -1.04 -12.79
C ALA A 49 -1.78 -1.50 -12.11
N GLY A 50 -0.88 -2.16 -12.84
CA GLY A 50 0.43 -2.56 -12.32
C GLY A 50 1.30 -1.37 -11.92
N ILE A 51 1.30 -0.30 -12.71
CA ILE A 51 2.04 0.94 -12.41
C ILE A 51 1.48 1.60 -11.15
N TYR A 52 0.16 1.75 -11.03
CA TYR A 52 -0.48 2.30 -9.84
C TYR A 52 -0.14 1.48 -8.60
N ALA A 53 -0.27 0.16 -8.69
CA ALA A 53 0.08 -0.74 -7.59
C ALA A 53 1.52 -0.56 -7.12
N TYR A 54 2.47 -0.50 -8.06
CA TYR A 54 3.88 -0.31 -7.76
C TYR A 54 4.15 1.04 -7.09
N ILE A 55 3.61 2.13 -7.61
CA ILE A 55 3.78 3.47 -7.03
C ILE A 55 3.15 3.55 -5.64
N TRP A 56 1.94 3.02 -5.44
CA TRP A 56 1.30 2.98 -4.14
C TRP A 56 2.07 2.15 -3.11
N MET A 57 2.73 1.07 -3.52
CA MET A 57 3.64 0.32 -2.63
C MET A 57 4.85 1.17 -2.21
N LEU A 58 5.46 1.91 -3.15
CA LEU A 58 6.55 2.83 -2.81
C LEU A 58 6.09 3.94 -1.86
N GLU A 59 4.91 4.50 -2.07
CA GLU A 59 4.31 5.48 -1.17
C GLU A 59 4.04 4.88 0.21
N CYS A 60 3.59 3.63 0.32
CA CYS A 60 3.43 2.94 1.60
C CYS A 60 4.76 2.83 2.36
N VAL A 61 5.85 2.46 1.67
CA VAL A 61 7.19 2.43 2.29
C VAL A 61 7.57 3.83 2.79
N TRP A 62 7.37 4.85 1.96
CA TRP A 62 7.67 6.23 2.34
C TRP A 62 6.81 6.73 3.51
N LEU A 63 5.50 6.43 3.54
CA LEU A 63 4.61 6.74 4.66
C LEU A 63 5.04 6.03 5.96
N GLY A 64 5.61 4.83 5.84
CA GLY A 64 6.19 4.09 6.95
C GLY A 64 7.34 4.84 7.63
N CYS A 65 8.09 5.67 6.90
CA CYS A 65 9.15 6.54 7.44
C CYS A 65 8.60 7.73 8.26
N ARG A 66 7.29 7.93 8.31
CA ARG A 66 6.59 8.99 9.08
C ARG A 66 7.18 10.39 8.87
N PRO A 67 7.11 10.96 7.66
CA PRO A 67 7.65 12.28 7.39
C PRO A 67 6.95 13.34 8.26
N ARG A 68 7.73 14.07 9.06
CA ARG A 68 7.23 15.02 10.07
C ARG A 68 6.32 16.11 9.51
N TRP A 69 6.56 16.52 8.26
CA TRP A 69 5.73 17.54 7.62
C TRP A 69 4.32 17.00 7.31
N LEU A 70 4.21 15.73 6.90
CA LEU A 70 2.94 15.09 6.61
C LEU A 70 2.12 14.86 7.88
N ASP A 71 2.79 14.46 8.98
CA ASP A 71 2.16 14.32 10.30
C ASP A 71 1.55 15.65 10.77
N ARG A 72 2.16 16.79 10.46
CA ARG A 72 1.60 18.11 10.78
C ARG A 72 0.34 18.44 9.97
N ILE A 73 0.19 17.91 8.77
CA ILE A 73 -0.95 18.20 7.87
C ILE A 73 -2.13 17.27 8.16
N ILE A 74 -1.93 15.96 8.12
CA ILE A 74 -3.02 14.98 8.24
C ILE A 74 -3.03 14.26 9.58
N GLY A 75 -1.98 14.39 10.38
CA GLY A 75 -1.81 13.70 11.65
C GLY A 75 -1.47 12.22 11.49
N LEU A 76 -0.95 11.64 12.55
CA LEU A 76 -0.57 10.22 12.57
C LEU A 76 -1.74 9.27 12.21
N PRO A 77 -2.98 9.47 12.72
CA PRO A 77 -4.11 8.65 12.30
C PRO A 77 -4.40 8.74 10.81
N GLY A 78 -4.25 9.95 10.21
CA GLY A 78 -4.44 10.16 8.77
C GLY A 78 -3.39 9.42 7.94
N ILE A 79 -2.12 9.39 8.38
CA ILE A 79 -1.05 8.63 7.74
C ILE A 79 -1.37 7.13 7.75
N TYR A 80 -1.83 6.57 8.88
CA TYR A 80 -2.19 5.16 8.97
C TYR A 80 -3.35 4.78 8.06
N VAL A 81 -4.38 5.61 8.00
CA VAL A 81 -5.53 5.37 7.12
C VAL A 81 -5.10 5.44 5.66
N LEU A 82 -4.31 6.45 5.28
CA LEU A 82 -3.78 6.58 3.92
C LEU A 82 -2.91 5.37 3.54
N HIS A 83 -1.99 4.96 4.42
CA HIS A 83 -1.17 3.77 4.23
C HIS A 83 -2.03 2.50 4.02
N GLY A 84 -3.06 2.32 4.84
CA GLY A 84 -3.98 1.19 4.72
C GLY A 84 -4.75 1.17 3.40
N VAL A 85 -5.24 2.34 2.95
CA VAL A 85 -5.96 2.47 1.68
C VAL A 85 -5.04 2.20 0.49
N LEU A 86 -3.85 2.79 0.48
CA LEU A 86 -2.86 2.57 -0.59
C LEU A 86 -2.41 1.10 -0.63
N GLY A 87 -2.10 0.49 0.53
CA GLY A 87 -1.64 -0.89 0.60
C GLY A 87 -2.72 -1.88 0.15
N THR A 88 -3.96 -1.71 0.61
CA THR A 88 -5.09 -2.56 0.20
C THR A 88 -5.41 -2.37 -1.28
N GLY A 89 -5.42 -1.12 -1.75
CA GLY A 89 -5.62 -0.80 -3.16
C GLY A 89 -4.51 -1.36 -4.05
N ALA A 90 -3.26 -1.23 -3.64
CA ALA A 90 -2.12 -1.81 -4.37
C ALA A 90 -2.25 -3.33 -4.50
N LEU A 91 -2.62 -4.02 -3.42
CA LEU A 91 -2.84 -5.48 -3.45
C LEU A 91 -3.95 -5.85 -4.45
N ALA A 92 -5.07 -5.16 -4.42
CA ALA A 92 -6.18 -5.39 -5.36
C ALA A 92 -5.74 -5.17 -6.82
N LEU A 93 -4.99 -4.10 -7.10
CA LEU A 93 -4.48 -3.79 -8.43
C LEU A 93 -3.42 -4.78 -8.90
N VAL A 94 -2.54 -5.27 -8.03
CA VAL A 94 -1.57 -6.32 -8.35
C VAL A 94 -2.26 -7.61 -8.71
N VAL A 95 -3.26 -8.03 -7.95
CA VAL A 95 -4.08 -9.22 -8.25
C VAL A 95 -4.71 -9.08 -9.63
N TYR A 96 -5.38 -7.97 -9.90
CA TYR A 96 -5.98 -7.69 -11.22
C TYR A 96 -4.92 -7.74 -12.34
N HIS A 97 -3.80 -7.03 -12.16
CA HIS A 97 -2.70 -6.99 -13.13
C HIS A 97 -2.18 -8.38 -13.46
N GLN A 98 -1.93 -9.21 -12.44
CA GLN A 98 -1.37 -10.54 -12.60
C GLN A 98 -2.33 -11.52 -13.29
N TYR A 99 -3.65 -11.38 -13.01
CA TYR A 99 -4.64 -12.25 -13.65
C TYR A 99 -4.92 -11.89 -15.10
N VAL A 100 -4.85 -10.61 -15.46
CA VAL A 100 -5.27 -10.15 -16.78
C VAL A 100 -4.09 -10.05 -17.75
N LEU A 101 -2.88 -9.76 -17.26
CA LEU A 101 -1.70 -9.61 -18.11
C LEU A 101 -0.79 -10.84 -18.02
N PRO A 102 -0.76 -11.70 -19.05
CA PRO A 102 0.17 -12.83 -19.06
C PRO A 102 1.62 -12.32 -19.11
N SER A 103 2.43 -12.79 -18.18
CA SER A 103 3.87 -12.49 -18.12
C SER A 103 4.68 -13.74 -18.40
N PHE A 104 5.87 -13.59 -19.03
CA PHE A 104 6.74 -14.68 -19.44
C PHE A 104 8.19 -14.40 -19.03
N GLY A 105 8.97 -15.47 -18.90
CA GLY A 105 10.40 -15.40 -18.63
C GLY A 105 10.75 -14.79 -17.27
N PRO A 106 11.89 -14.08 -17.16
CA PRO A 106 12.35 -13.51 -15.89
C PRO A 106 11.36 -12.52 -15.24
N ALA A 107 10.60 -11.79 -16.06
CA ALA A 107 9.58 -10.86 -15.56
C ALA A 107 8.47 -11.57 -14.78
N LYS A 108 8.07 -12.77 -15.21
CA LYS A 108 7.10 -13.61 -14.50
C LYS A 108 7.66 -14.03 -13.14
N THR A 109 8.86 -14.57 -13.10
CA THR A 109 9.47 -15.07 -11.86
C THR A 109 9.67 -13.97 -10.84
N THR A 110 10.18 -12.80 -11.26
CA THR A 110 10.35 -11.65 -10.35
C THR A 110 9.01 -11.11 -9.87
N GLY A 111 8.00 -11.08 -10.73
CA GLY A 111 6.64 -10.67 -10.38
C GLY A 111 5.99 -11.61 -9.38
N GLU A 112 6.14 -12.91 -9.54
CA GLU A 112 5.64 -13.93 -8.58
C GLU A 112 6.32 -13.80 -7.21
N ILE A 113 7.63 -13.63 -7.18
CA ILE A 113 8.38 -13.42 -5.93
C ILE A 113 7.88 -12.15 -5.23
N ALA A 114 7.75 -11.03 -5.96
CA ALA A 114 7.26 -9.79 -5.41
C ALA A 114 5.81 -9.91 -4.89
N PHE A 115 4.95 -10.60 -5.62
CA PHE A 115 3.56 -10.85 -5.23
C PHE A 115 3.47 -11.65 -3.91
N TRP A 116 4.16 -12.78 -3.82
CA TRP A 116 4.13 -13.59 -2.60
C TRP A 116 4.78 -12.91 -1.42
N THR A 117 5.83 -12.10 -1.65
CA THR A 117 6.41 -11.25 -0.61
C THR A 117 5.40 -10.23 -0.10
N LEU A 118 4.66 -9.55 -0.98
CA LEU A 118 3.61 -8.61 -0.61
C LEU A 118 2.49 -9.30 0.19
N VAL A 119 2.02 -10.47 -0.26
CA VAL A 119 1.03 -11.28 0.46
C VAL A 119 1.52 -11.61 1.86
N GLY A 120 2.78 -12.04 1.99
CA GLY A 120 3.40 -12.34 3.29
C GLY A 120 3.44 -11.13 4.22
N ILE A 121 3.82 -9.95 3.71
CA ILE A 121 3.85 -8.69 4.47
C ILE A 121 2.45 -8.31 4.94
N VAL A 122 1.44 -8.38 4.05
CA VAL A 122 0.05 -8.06 4.39
C VAL A 122 -0.50 -9.04 5.43
N ALA A 123 -0.24 -10.35 5.25
CA ALA A 123 -0.65 -11.37 6.22
C ALA A 123 -0.02 -11.13 7.59
N LEU A 124 1.29 -10.82 7.64
CA LEU A 124 1.98 -10.49 8.87
C LEU A 124 1.40 -9.22 9.52
N ALA A 125 1.14 -8.17 8.73
CA ALA A 125 0.53 -6.95 9.23
C ALA A 125 -0.87 -7.20 9.81
N LEU A 126 -1.69 -8.03 9.15
CA LEU A 126 -3.00 -8.41 9.65
C LEU A 126 -2.92 -9.17 10.98
N VAL A 127 -1.99 -10.13 11.11
CA VAL A 127 -1.77 -10.86 12.36
C VAL A 127 -1.33 -9.92 13.47
N MET A 128 -0.42 -8.98 13.19
CA MET A 128 0.10 -8.04 14.19
C MET A 128 -0.93 -6.98 14.61
N MET A 129 -1.76 -6.52 13.67
CA MET A 129 -2.76 -5.46 13.94
C MET A 129 -4.10 -5.97 14.45
N ALA A 130 -4.42 -7.23 14.21
CA ALA A 130 -5.73 -7.81 14.51
C ALA A 130 -5.82 -8.41 15.91
N GLY A 131 -5.66 -7.59 16.95
CA GLY A 131 -5.86 -8.04 18.34
C GLY A 131 -7.25 -8.64 18.61
N TRP A 132 -8.24 -8.34 17.78
CA TRP A 132 -9.57 -8.97 17.83
C TRP A 132 -9.59 -10.41 17.29
N LEU A 133 -8.63 -10.80 16.44
CA LEU A 133 -8.49 -12.18 15.97
C LEU A 133 -8.00 -13.14 17.07
N ASP A 134 -7.37 -12.61 18.11
CA ASP A 134 -6.89 -13.41 19.25
C ASP A 134 -8.06 -14.10 19.98
N THR A 135 -9.27 -13.51 19.91
CA THR A 135 -10.49 -14.08 20.48
C THR A 135 -11.15 -15.15 19.61
N LEU A 136 -10.93 -15.09 18.30
CA LEU A 136 -11.54 -16.01 17.33
C LEU A 136 -10.63 -17.21 17.02
N VAL A 137 -9.31 -17.03 17.06
CA VAL A 137 -8.34 -18.06 16.71
C VAL A 137 -7.23 -18.09 17.77
N PRO A 138 -7.39 -18.84 18.88
CA PRO A 138 -6.43 -18.90 19.99
C PRO A 138 -4.97 -19.15 19.61
N PRO A 139 -4.63 -20.02 18.58
CA PRO A 139 -3.24 -20.20 18.19
C PRO A 139 -2.57 -18.94 17.59
N LEU A 140 -3.35 -17.98 17.06
CA LEU A 140 -2.79 -16.71 16.57
C LEU A 140 -2.24 -15.85 17.71
N ALA A 141 -2.86 -15.87 18.88
CA ALA A 141 -2.35 -15.16 20.07
C ALA A 141 -0.94 -15.67 20.46
N THR A 142 -0.70 -16.97 20.30
CA THR A 142 0.61 -17.57 20.59
C THR A 142 1.67 -17.12 19.56
N VAL A 143 1.32 -17.13 18.27
CA VAL A 143 2.21 -16.66 17.21
C VAL A 143 2.53 -15.17 17.39
N ARG A 144 1.53 -14.35 17.67
CA ARG A 144 1.69 -12.93 17.95
C ARG A 144 2.61 -12.68 19.14
N SER A 145 2.37 -13.35 20.27
CA SER A 145 3.21 -13.20 21.48
C SER A 145 4.66 -13.65 21.25
N TRP A 146 4.88 -14.62 20.38
CA TRP A 146 6.21 -15.03 19.96
C TRP A 146 6.87 -13.97 19.08
N LEU A 147 6.16 -13.44 18.07
CA LEU A 147 6.63 -12.36 17.20
C LEU A 147 6.94 -11.09 18.00
N GLU A 148 6.06 -10.68 18.92
CA GLU A 148 6.30 -9.53 19.80
C GLU A 148 7.55 -9.72 20.68
N ARG A 149 7.87 -10.93 21.11
CA ARG A 149 9.11 -11.24 21.83
C ARG A 149 10.36 -11.10 20.94
N VAL A 150 10.30 -11.64 19.72
CA VAL A 150 11.40 -11.56 18.76
C VAL A 150 11.71 -10.10 18.40
N PHE A 151 10.67 -9.32 18.07
CA PHE A 151 10.86 -7.92 17.68
C PHE A 151 11.12 -6.96 18.84
N ARG A 152 10.79 -7.32 20.09
CA ARG A 152 11.06 -6.48 21.26
C ARG A 152 12.54 -6.48 21.67
N HIS A 153 13.33 -7.45 21.25
CA HIS A 153 14.76 -7.52 21.55
C HIS A 153 15.63 -6.72 20.58
N GLU A 154 15.06 -6.18 19.51
CA GLU A 154 15.79 -5.43 18.47
C GLU A 154 15.64 -3.90 18.59
N PHE A 155 14.85 -3.40 19.52
CA PHE A 155 14.62 -1.98 19.80
C PHE A 155 14.75 -1.74 21.32
#